data_55a0531cb475f05faf6636ea9653ac3b
#
_entry.id   55a0531cb475f05faf6636ea9653ac3b
#
_cell.length_a   1.000
_cell.length_b   1.000
_cell.length_c   1.000
_cell.angle_alpha   90.00
_cell.angle_beta   90.00
_cell.angle_gamma   90.00
#
_symmetry.space_group_name_H-M   'P 1'
#
loop_
_entity.id
_entity.type
_entity.pdbx_description
1 polymer ?
#
loop_
_entity_poly.entity_id
_entity_poly.type
_entity_poly.pdbx_seq_one_letter_code
_entity_poly.pdbx_strand_id
1 'polypeptide(L)'
;MSVSDSQINTHPSPPPVPWADLRNARNPQLNSEGQLQHLLSLEGLSRDMLTHILDTAESFLALNSRDVKKVPLLRGKSVFNIFFENSTRTRTTFEIAAKRLSADVINLNIEASSTSKGETLLDTMDNLAAMHADMFVVRHSQSGAPYLMAEHLNRLGIKDIHIINAGDGRHSHPTQGLLDMYTIRHYKKDFTQLRVAIVGDILHSRVAR
;
A
#
# COMPACT_ATOMS: atom_id res chain seq x y z
N MET A 1 -8.11 10.40 -56.05
CA MET A 1 -8.44 9.41 -55.03
C MET A 1 -8.14 10.03 -53.69
N SER A 2 -9.16 10.50 -52.99
CA SER A 2 -9.09 11.18 -51.69
C SER A 2 -9.09 10.15 -50.58
N VAL A 3 -8.09 10.21 -49.74
CA VAL A 3 -8.00 9.38 -48.51
C VAL A 3 -8.86 10.04 -47.46
N SER A 4 -9.85 9.31 -46.96
CA SER A 4 -10.80 9.74 -45.96
C SER A 4 -10.13 9.92 -44.58
N ASP A 5 -10.37 11.08 -43.93
CA ASP A 5 -10.05 11.37 -42.54
C ASP A 5 -10.70 10.35 -41.59
N SER A 6 -9.87 9.58 -40.89
CA SER A 6 -10.32 8.74 -39.80
C SER A 6 -10.69 9.63 -38.61
N GLN A 7 -11.95 9.62 -38.24
CA GLN A 7 -12.50 10.29 -37.07
C GLN A 7 -11.82 9.74 -35.82
N ILE A 8 -11.00 10.55 -35.16
CA ILE A 8 -10.48 10.30 -33.81
C ILE A 8 -11.68 10.46 -32.87
N ASN A 9 -12.12 9.36 -32.32
CA ASN A 9 -13.21 9.31 -31.35
C ASN A 9 -12.70 9.86 -30.00
N THR A 10 -12.81 11.20 -29.83
CA THR A 10 -12.48 11.85 -28.55
C THR A 10 -13.64 11.64 -27.58
N HIS A 11 -13.54 10.63 -26.72
CA HIS A 11 -14.42 10.57 -25.56
C HIS A 11 -14.18 11.82 -24.69
N PRO A 12 -15.22 12.58 -24.33
CA PRO A 12 -15.07 13.71 -23.45
C PRO A 12 -14.54 13.25 -22.10
N SER A 13 -13.51 13.92 -21.61
CA SER A 13 -12.98 13.70 -20.27
C SER A 13 -14.13 13.86 -19.26
N PRO A 14 -14.27 12.98 -18.26
CA PRO A 14 -15.30 13.16 -17.23
C PRO A 14 -15.11 14.53 -16.57
N PRO A 15 -16.20 15.21 -16.21
CA PRO A 15 -16.12 16.51 -15.57
C PRO A 15 -15.30 16.39 -14.26
N PRO A 16 -14.53 17.43 -13.90
CA PRO A 16 -13.77 17.43 -12.64
C PRO A 16 -14.74 17.29 -11.47
N VAL A 17 -14.47 16.33 -10.60
CA VAL A 17 -15.25 16.13 -9.37
C VAL A 17 -15.12 17.37 -8.49
N PRO A 18 -16.20 18.00 -8.03
CA PRO A 18 -16.12 19.13 -7.15
C PRO A 18 -15.31 18.77 -5.88
N TRP A 19 -14.37 19.61 -5.49
CA TRP A 19 -13.50 19.39 -4.31
C TRP A 19 -14.29 19.18 -2.99
N ALA A 20 -15.53 19.67 -2.93
CA ALA A 20 -16.45 19.48 -1.80
C ALA A 20 -16.88 18.01 -1.63
N ASP A 21 -16.97 17.26 -2.73
CA ASP A 21 -17.37 15.84 -2.70
C ASP A 21 -16.24 14.94 -2.23
N LEU A 22 -14.98 15.38 -2.39
CA LEU A 22 -13.82 14.63 -1.91
C LEU A 22 -13.74 14.58 -0.37
N ARG A 23 -14.34 15.55 0.34
CA ARG A 23 -14.42 15.52 1.82
C ARG A 23 -15.45 14.52 2.36
N ASN A 24 -16.43 14.15 1.55
CA ASN A 24 -17.45 13.15 1.86
C ASN A 24 -17.14 11.81 1.18
N ALA A 25 -16.06 11.72 0.40
CA ALA A 25 -15.63 10.47 -0.20
C ALA A 25 -15.29 9.48 0.90
N ARG A 26 -15.89 8.30 0.82
CA ARG A 26 -15.59 7.18 1.71
C ARG A 26 -14.07 6.94 1.69
N ASN A 27 -13.46 6.82 2.88
CA ASN A 27 -12.04 6.47 2.99
C ASN A 27 -11.80 5.11 2.31
N PRO A 28 -11.04 5.03 1.21
CA PRO A 28 -10.87 3.78 0.45
C PRO A 28 -10.09 2.71 1.23
N GLN A 29 -9.49 3.10 2.36
CA GLN A 29 -8.79 2.16 3.24
C GLN A 29 -9.72 1.32 4.10
N LEU A 30 -10.99 1.75 4.25
CA LEU A 30 -11.94 1.12 5.16
C LEU A 30 -13.07 0.43 4.38
N ASN A 31 -13.50 -0.72 4.86
CA ASN A 31 -14.69 -1.41 4.36
C ASN A 31 -15.98 -0.72 4.85
N SER A 32 -17.15 -1.29 4.50
CA SER A 32 -18.47 -0.75 4.91
C SER A 32 -18.72 -0.76 6.42
N GLU A 33 -17.97 -1.58 7.15
CA GLU A 33 -18.07 -1.70 8.61
C GLU A 33 -17.06 -0.84 9.34
N GLY A 34 -16.25 -0.03 8.60
CA GLY A 34 -15.22 0.83 9.15
C GLY A 34 -13.94 0.08 9.55
N GLN A 35 -13.78 -1.16 9.11
CA GLN A 35 -12.57 -1.95 9.37
C GLN A 35 -11.51 -1.70 8.29
N LEU A 36 -10.24 -1.84 8.65
CA LEU A 36 -9.12 -1.66 7.72
C LEU A 36 -9.12 -2.74 6.64
N GLN A 37 -9.28 -2.32 5.40
CA GLN A 37 -9.21 -3.18 4.21
C GLN A 37 -7.91 -3.00 3.46
N HIS A 38 -7.42 -1.76 3.34
CA HIS A 38 -6.16 -1.41 2.69
C HIS A 38 -5.34 -0.50 3.60
N LEU A 39 -4.03 -0.62 3.60
CA LEU A 39 -3.12 0.27 4.34
C LEU A 39 -2.41 1.18 3.33
N LEU A 40 -2.99 2.34 3.03
CA LEU A 40 -2.51 3.27 2.00
C LEU A 40 -1.75 4.45 2.59
N SER A 41 -2.21 4.97 3.73
CA SER A 41 -1.55 6.00 4.53
C SER A 41 -1.94 5.85 6.00
N LEU A 42 -1.31 6.61 6.89
CA LEU A 42 -1.75 6.71 8.29
C LEU A 42 -2.86 7.75 8.47
N GLU A 43 -2.95 8.69 7.54
CA GLU A 43 -4.04 9.66 7.51
C GLU A 43 -5.39 8.97 7.30
N GLY A 44 -6.40 9.39 8.07
CA GLY A 44 -7.74 8.83 8.00
C GLY A 44 -7.93 7.51 8.76
N LEU A 45 -6.91 7.00 9.45
CA LEU A 45 -7.03 5.90 10.39
C LEU A 45 -7.27 6.43 11.81
N SER A 46 -8.12 5.75 12.57
CA SER A 46 -8.39 6.13 13.95
C SER A 46 -7.21 5.83 14.86
N ARG A 47 -7.12 6.55 15.99
CA ARG A 47 -6.12 6.28 17.03
C ARG A 47 -6.15 4.83 17.48
N ASP A 48 -7.37 4.28 17.65
CA ASP A 48 -7.55 2.91 18.12
C ASP A 48 -7.03 1.89 17.12
N MET A 49 -7.25 2.11 15.80
CA MET A 49 -6.67 1.26 14.76
C MET A 49 -5.15 1.30 14.78
N LEU A 50 -4.55 2.49 14.88
CA LEU A 50 -3.09 2.65 14.93
C LEU A 50 -2.52 1.98 16.18
N THR A 51 -3.17 2.16 17.35
CA THR A 51 -2.78 1.52 18.59
C THR A 51 -2.85 0.01 18.46
N HIS A 52 -3.94 -0.53 17.93
CA HIS A 52 -4.10 -1.96 17.69
C HIS A 52 -3.01 -2.56 16.79
N ILE A 53 -2.62 -1.85 15.73
CA ILE A 53 -1.51 -2.28 14.87
C ILE A 53 -0.19 -2.33 15.64
N LEU A 54 0.09 -1.30 16.45
CA LEU A 54 1.31 -1.24 17.25
C LEU A 54 1.34 -2.31 18.35
N ASP A 55 0.21 -2.60 18.99
CA ASP A 55 0.09 -3.65 20.01
C ASP A 55 0.25 -5.04 19.39
N THR A 56 -0.32 -5.23 18.20
CA THR A 56 -0.11 -6.46 17.42
C THR A 56 1.37 -6.64 17.09
N ALA A 57 2.05 -5.57 16.64
CA ALA A 57 3.49 -5.62 16.34
C ALA A 57 4.32 -6.02 17.59
N GLU A 58 3.96 -5.51 18.77
CA GLU A 58 4.61 -5.88 20.05
C GLU A 58 4.50 -7.39 20.31
N SER A 59 3.34 -7.99 20.04
CA SER A 59 3.12 -9.43 20.25
C SER A 59 4.03 -10.31 19.38
N PHE A 60 4.50 -9.80 18.24
CA PHE A 60 5.41 -10.51 17.34
C PHE A 60 6.89 -10.46 17.78
N LEU A 61 7.28 -9.61 18.72
CA LEU A 61 8.67 -9.57 19.20
C LEU A 61 9.11 -10.92 19.79
N ALA A 62 8.24 -11.57 20.52
CA ALA A 62 8.49 -12.88 21.12
C ALA A 62 8.79 -13.99 20.08
N LEU A 63 8.38 -13.80 18.82
CA LEU A 63 8.67 -14.76 17.75
C LEU A 63 10.14 -14.73 17.32
N ASN A 64 10.81 -13.60 17.46
CA ASN A 64 12.21 -13.46 17.04
C ASN A 64 13.17 -14.25 17.92
N SER A 65 12.79 -14.58 19.17
CA SER A 65 13.58 -15.36 20.12
C SER A 65 13.32 -16.87 20.03
N ARG A 66 12.38 -17.32 19.20
CA ARG A 66 12.05 -18.74 19.02
C ARG A 66 12.98 -19.40 17.98
N ASP A 67 13.23 -20.69 18.15
CA ASP A 67 13.97 -21.49 17.17
C ASP A 67 13.26 -21.53 15.82
N VAL A 68 11.92 -21.69 15.84
CA VAL A 68 11.08 -21.61 14.64
C VAL A 68 10.43 -20.23 14.56
N LYS A 69 10.95 -19.39 13.66
CA LYS A 69 10.49 -18.01 13.46
C LYS A 69 9.32 -17.93 12.45
N LYS A 70 8.44 -18.93 12.44
CA LYS A 70 7.27 -18.98 11.56
C LYS A 70 6.00 -19.23 12.36
N VAL A 71 4.92 -18.55 11.93
CA VAL A 71 3.55 -18.76 12.43
C VAL A 71 2.58 -18.90 11.24
N PRO A 72 1.53 -19.73 11.35
CA PRO A 72 0.66 -20.04 10.21
C PRO A 72 -0.47 -19.04 9.98
N LEU A 73 -0.27 -17.74 10.28
CA LEU A 73 -1.34 -16.74 10.23
C LEU A 73 -1.78 -16.41 8.79
N LEU A 74 -0.87 -16.50 7.82
CA LEU A 74 -1.17 -16.25 6.40
C LEU A 74 -0.96 -17.52 5.56
N ARG A 75 -1.09 -18.70 6.16
CA ARG A 75 -0.96 -19.96 5.42
C ARG A 75 -2.04 -20.08 4.34
N GLY A 76 -1.62 -20.35 3.11
CA GLY A 76 -2.51 -20.43 1.94
C GLY A 76 -2.93 -19.07 1.38
N LYS A 77 -2.30 -17.96 1.86
CA LYS A 77 -2.46 -16.62 1.30
C LYS A 77 -1.32 -16.27 0.37
N SER A 78 -1.63 -15.67 -0.77
CA SER A 78 -0.67 -15.24 -1.79
C SER A 78 -0.40 -13.74 -1.66
N VAL A 79 0.87 -13.37 -1.40
CA VAL A 79 1.32 -11.99 -1.25
C VAL A 79 2.22 -11.63 -2.44
N PHE A 80 1.80 -10.66 -3.23
CA PHE A 80 2.55 -10.14 -4.37
C PHE A 80 3.26 -8.84 -3.99
N ASN A 81 4.58 -8.85 -3.95
CA ASN A 81 5.40 -7.66 -3.81
C ASN A 81 5.63 -7.05 -5.20
N ILE A 82 4.93 -5.97 -5.48
CA ILE A 82 4.94 -5.29 -6.79
C ILE A 82 5.73 -3.99 -6.66
N PHE A 83 6.94 -3.99 -7.16
CA PHE A 83 7.86 -2.86 -7.05
C PHE A 83 8.13 -2.26 -8.43
N PHE A 84 7.65 -1.04 -8.63
CA PHE A 84 7.88 -0.21 -9.83
C PHE A 84 9.10 0.70 -9.70
N GLU A 85 9.76 0.68 -8.56
CA GLU A 85 11.06 1.32 -8.34
C GLU A 85 11.95 0.44 -7.47
N ASN A 86 13.27 0.57 -7.66
CA ASN A 86 14.22 -0.25 -6.93
C ASN A 86 14.22 0.06 -5.44
N SER A 87 13.96 -0.94 -4.62
CA SER A 87 14.08 -0.86 -3.16
C SER A 87 14.37 -2.24 -2.56
N THR A 88 15.64 -2.59 -2.49
CA THR A 88 16.07 -3.88 -1.95
C THR A 88 15.63 -4.08 -0.51
N ARG A 89 15.88 -3.10 0.37
CA ARG A 89 15.52 -3.19 1.79
C ARG A 89 14.02 -3.41 1.99
N THR A 90 13.19 -2.54 1.44
CA THR A 90 11.73 -2.61 1.63
C THR A 90 11.17 -3.92 1.10
N ARG A 91 11.54 -4.32 -0.13
CA ARG A 91 11.09 -5.58 -0.73
C ARG A 91 11.46 -6.79 0.13
N THR A 92 12.74 -6.87 0.54
CA THR A 92 13.24 -7.98 1.36
C THR A 92 12.55 -8.02 2.73
N THR A 93 12.27 -6.86 3.34
CA THR A 93 11.56 -6.78 4.63
C THR A 93 10.14 -7.34 4.51
N PHE A 94 9.37 -6.93 3.50
CA PHE A 94 8.03 -7.47 3.27
C PHE A 94 8.06 -8.95 2.93
N GLU A 95 9.02 -9.41 2.11
CA GLU A 95 9.19 -10.81 1.79
C GLU A 95 9.45 -11.66 3.04
N ILE A 96 10.37 -11.23 3.90
CA ILE A 96 10.69 -11.95 5.14
C ILE A 96 9.47 -11.95 6.08
N ALA A 97 8.78 -10.82 6.23
CA ALA A 97 7.60 -10.72 7.09
C ALA A 97 6.50 -11.68 6.63
N ALA A 98 6.12 -11.65 5.35
CA ALA A 98 5.09 -12.53 4.81
C ALA A 98 5.47 -14.02 4.91
N LYS A 99 6.73 -14.38 4.61
CA LYS A 99 7.23 -15.75 4.77
C LYS A 99 7.23 -16.23 6.22
N ARG A 100 7.49 -15.33 7.19
CA ARG A 100 7.39 -15.65 8.63
C ARG A 100 5.94 -15.88 9.07
N LEU A 101 4.98 -15.28 8.39
CA LEU A 101 3.56 -15.51 8.58
C LEU A 101 3.03 -16.71 7.78
N SER A 102 3.92 -17.42 7.07
CA SER A 102 3.63 -18.60 6.23
C SER A 102 2.81 -18.31 4.96
N ALA A 103 2.89 -17.08 4.43
CA ALA A 103 2.33 -16.75 3.12
C ALA A 103 3.21 -17.29 1.97
N ASP A 104 2.56 -17.51 0.82
CA ASP A 104 3.23 -17.69 -0.46
C ASP A 104 3.58 -16.32 -1.03
N VAL A 105 4.88 -16.06 -1.27
CA VAL A 105 5.36 -14.73 -1.65
C VAL A 105 5.89 -14.73 -3.06
N ILE A 106 5.35 -13.85 -3.89
CA ILE A 106 5.77 -13.61 -5.25
C ILE A 106 6.36 -12.18 -5.35
N ASN A 107 7.62 -12.10 -5.76
CA ASN A 107 8.28 -10.81 -5.98
C ASN A 107 8.28 -10.47 -7.48
N LEU A 108 7.69 -9.33 -7.84
CA LEU A 108 7.66 -8.83 -9.20
C LEU A 108 8.41 -7.49 -9.28
N ASN A 109 9.35 -7.42 -10.21
CA ASN A 109 9.98 -6.17 -10.62
C ASN A 109 9.41 -5.78 -11.99
N ILE A 110 8.52 -4.79 -11.99
CA ILE A 110 7.73 -4.45 -13.18
C ILE A 110 8.44 -3.41 -14.07
N GLU A 111 9.44 -2.68 -13.56
CA GLU A 111 10.21 -1.69 -14.37
C GLU A 111 10.78 -2.28 -15.66
N ALA A 112 11.07 -3.57 -15.69
CA ALA A 112 11.73 -4.21 -16.84
C ALA A 112 10.77 -4.89 -17.81
N SER A 113 9.51 -5.16 -17.47
CA SER A 113 8.67 -6.07 -18.25
C SER A 113 7.37 -5.48 -18.83
N SER A 114 6.69 -4.57 -18.15
CA SER A 114 5.34 -4.12 -18.55
C SER A 114 5.31 -2.77 -19.28
N THR A 115 6.20 -1.84 -18.95
CA THR A 115 6.32 -0.56 -19.68
C THR A 115 6.72 -0.74 -21.14
N SER A 116 7.38 -1.85 -21.49
CA SER A 116 7.73 -2.17 -22.88
C SER A 116 6.54 -2.67 -23.72
N LYS A 117 5.42 -3.02 -23.10
CA LYS A 117 4.23 -3.59 -23.77
C LYS A 117 3.00 -2.69 -23.76
N GLY A 118 3.08 -1.47 -23.19
CA GLY A 118 1.96 -0.53 -23.11
C GLY A 118 0.87 -0.92 -22.11
N GLU A 119 1.12 -1.86 -21.19
CA GLU A 119 0.19 -2.21 -20.12
C GLU A 119 0.11 -1.08 -19.08
N THR A 120 -1.11 -0.76 -18.64
CA THR A 120 -1.34 0.18 -17.53
C THR A 120 -1.14 -0.49 -16.17
N LEU A 121 -1.01 0.32 -15.12
CA LEU A 121 -0.96 -0.16 -13.73
C LEU A 121 -2.17 -1.04 -13.38
N LEU A 122 -3.36 -0.64 -13.86
CA LEU A 122 -4.61 -1.37 -13.57
C LEU A 122 -4.68 -2.67 -14.35
N ASP A 123 -4.26 -2.70 -15.62
CA ASP A 123 -4.18 -3.95 -16.40
C ASP A 123 -3.27 -4.97 -15.73
N THR A 124 -2.10 -4.52 -15.27
CA THR A 124 -1.16 -5.37 -14.52
C THR A 124 -1.82 -5.92 -13.24
N MET A 125 -2.52 -5.04 -12.49
CA MET A 125 -3.21 -5.45 -11.27
C MET A 125 -4.32 -6.47 -11.55
N ASP A 126 -5.14 -6.25 -12.59
CA ASP A 126 -6.24 -7.14 -12.94
C ASP A 126 -5.73 -8.53 -13.35
N ASN A 127 -4.62 -8.57 -14.12
CA ASN A 127 -3.96 -9.83 -14.46
C ASN A 127 -3.47 -10.60 -13.21
N LEU A 128 -2.86 -9.89 -12.25
CA LEU A 128 -2.37 -10.50 -11.01
C LEU A 128 -3.53 -10.89 -10.08
N ALA A 129 -4.61 -10.12 -10.03
CA ALA A 129 -5.82 -10.44 -9.28
C ALA A 129 -6.46 -11.74 -9.79
N ALA A 130 -6.48 -11.92 -11.12
CA ALA A 130 -6.97 -13.15 -11.75
C ALA A 130 -6.11 -14.40 -11.40
N MET A 131 -4.87 -14.20 -10.91
CA MET A 131 -4.01 -15.26 -10.39
C MET A 131 -4.26 -15.58 -8.90
N HIS A 132 -5.40 -15.16 -8.36
CA HIS A 132 -5.80 -15.37 -6.96
C HIS A 132 -4.85 -14.73 -5.93
N ALA A 133 -4.45 -13.48 -6.17
CA ALA A 133 -3.73 -12.70 -5.17
C ALA A 133 -4.66 -12.37 -3.98
N ASP A 134 -4.16 -12.51 -2.76
CA ASP A 134 -4.84 -12.05 -1.54
C ASP A 134 -4.34 -10.66 -1.12
N MET A 135 -3.08 -10.34 -1.44
CA MET A 135 -2.47 -9.08 -1.02
C MET A 135 -1.46 -8.57 -2.03
N PHE A 136 -1.52 -7.27 -2.29
CA PHE A 136 -0.52 -6.53 -3.03
C PHE A 136 0.26 -5.60 -2.10
N VAL A 137 1.57 -5.76 -2.04
CA VAL A 137 2.50 -4.81 -1.44
C VAL A 137 3.08 -3.98 -2.56
N VAL A 138 2.69 -2.72 -2.65
CA VAL A 138 2.94 -1.86 -3.81
C VAL A 138 3.92 -0.76 -3.46
N ARG A 139 4.99 -0.65 -4.25
CA ARG A 139 5.90 0.50 -4.24
C ARG A 139 5.96 1.12 -5.62
N HIS A 140 5.69 2.43 -5.72
CA HIS A 140 5.57 3.14 -6.99
C HIS A 140 6.25 4.51 -6.94
N SER A 141 6.80 4.97 -8.08
CA SER A 141 7.41 6.30 -8.20
C SER A 141 6.39 7.44 -8.23
N GLN A 142 5.15 7.16 -8.63
CA GLN A 142 4.07 8.14 -8.65
C GLN A 142 3.25 8.10 -7.38
N SER A 143 2.98 9.28 -6.81
CA SER A 143 2.08 9.45 -5.66
C SER A 143 0.65 9.06 -6.03
N GLY A 144 -0.03 8.33 -5.14
CA GLY A 144 -1.42 7.93 -5.33
C GLY A 144 -1.62 6.60 -6.06
N ALA A 145 -0.57 5.97 -6.60
CA ALA A 145 -0.73 4.69 -7.31
C ALA A 145 -1.41 3.59 -6.47
N PRO A 146 -1.05 3.34 -5.19
CA PRO A 146 -1.77 2.38 -4.35
C PRO A 146 -3.23 2.77 -4.08
N TYR A 147 -3.54 4.07 -4.01
CA TYR A 147 -4.92 4.55 -3.89
C TYR A 147 -5.74 4.24 -5.13
N LEU A 148 -5.18 4.49 -6.32
CA LEU A 148 -5.82 4.16 -7.58
C LEU A 148 -6.16 2.67 -7.67
N MET A 149 -5.24 1.81 -7.24
CA MET A 149 -5.45 0.35 -7.21
C MET A 149 -6.57 -0.03 -6.23
N ALA A 150 -6.58 0.53 -5.02
CA ALA A 150 -7.62 0.27 -4.01
C ALA A 150 -9.00 0.74 -4.48
N GLU A 151 -9.08 1.93 -5.05
CA GLU A 151 -10.31 2.46 -5.65
C GLU A 151 -10.83 1.57 -6.79
N HIS A 152 -9.93 1.04 -7.61
CA HIS A 152 -10.30 0.14 -8.70
C HIS A 152 -10.90 -1.17 -8.16
N LEU A 153 -10.27 -1.81 -7.17
CA LEU A 153 -10.82 -2.99 -6.50
C LEU A 153 -12.19 -2.71 -5.88
N ASN A 154 -12.33 -1.57 -5.19
CA ASN A 154 -13.59 -1.16 -4.57
C ASN A 154 -14.71 -0.96 -5.62
N ARG A 155 -14.40 -0.37 -6.77
CA ARG A 155 -15.36 -0.20 -7.89
C ARG A 155 -15.79 -1.53 -8.50
N LEU A 156 -14.88 -2.50 -8.58
CA LEU A 156 -15.18 -3.84 -9.06
C LEU A 156 -15.88 -4.72 -8.00
N GLY A 157 -16.02 -4.22 -6.77
CA GLY A 157 -16.61 -4.98 -5.66
C GLY A 157 -15.71 -6.10 -5.15
N ILE A 158 -14.42 -6.09 -5.47
CA ILE A 158 -13.43 -7.08 -5.01
C ILE A 158 -13.02 -6.72 -3.58
N LYS A 159 -13.37 -7.56 -2.62
CA LYS A 159 -13.15 -7.32 -1.18
C LYS A 159 -12.07 -8.19 -0.58
N ASP A 160 -11.69 -9.25 -1.26
CA ASP A 160 -10.77 -10.27 -0.74
C ASP A 160 -9.30 -9.96 -1.05
N ILE A 161 -9.03 -8.88 -1.81
CA ILE A 161 -7.69 -8.42 -2.12
C ILE A 161 -7.37 -7.18 -1.29
N HIS A 162 -6.22 -7.19 -0.63
CA HIS A 162 -5.75 -6.11 0.22
C HIS A 162 -4.53 -5.40 -0.38
N ILE A 163 -4.45 -4.08 -0.22
CA ILE A 163 -3.31 -3.28 -0.70
C ILE A 163 -2.55 -2.69 0.47
N ILE A 164 -1.24 -2.89 0.48
CA ILE A 164 -0.30 -2.23 1.40
C ILE A 164 0.61 -1.31 0.59
N ASN A 165 0.62 -0.03 0.94
CA ASN A 165 1.54 0.95 0.37
C ASN A 165 2.93 0.80 0.99
N ALA A 166 3.92 0.38 0.18
CA ALA A 166 5.33 0.26 0.55
C ALA A 166 6.16 1.49 0.11
N GLY A 167 5.49 2.60 -0.13
CA GLY A 167 6.05 3.89 -0.54
C GLY A 167 5.62 4.31 -1.94
N ASP A 168 4.96 5.46 -2.05
CA ASP A 168 4.50 6.02 -3.31
C ASP A 168 4.97 7.46 -3.50
N GLY A 169 5.70 7.72 -4.56
CA GLY A 169 6.20 9.05 -4.92
C GLY A 169 6.83 9.79 -3.75
N ARG A 170 6.29 10.96 -3.44
CA ARG A 170 6.61 11.79 -2.26
C ARG A 170 5.47 11.81 -1.24
N HIS A 171 4.52 10.89 -1.34
CA HIS A 171 3.25 10.96 -0.64
C HIS A 171 3.28 10.22 0.69
N SER A 172 3.39 8.89 0.71
CA SER A 172 3.24 8.11 1.93
C SER A 172 4.08 6.82 1.95
N HIS A 173 4.46 6.41 3.15
CA HIS A 173 5.02 5.10 3.45
C HIS A 173 4.52 4.66 4.83
N PRO A 174 3.26 4.21 4.93
CA PRO A 174 2.58 4.02 6.23
C PRO A 174 3.32 3.04 7.15
N THR A 175 3.87 1.96 6.60
CA THR A 175 4.60 0.98 7.42
C THR A 175 5.90 1.54 7.98
N GLN A 176 6.55 2.51 7.31
CA GLN A 176 7.70 3.21 7.87
C GLN A 176 7.28 4.16 8.99
N GLY A 177 6.18 4.91 8.79
CA GLY A 177 5.63 5.75 9.85
C GLY A 177 5.23 4.96 11.09
N LEU A 178 4.62 3.79 10.91
CA LEU A 178 4.30 2.87 12.02
C LEU A 178 5.56 2.35 12.72
N LEU A 179 6.62 2.04 11.97
CA LEU A 179 7.90 1.59 12.52
C LEU A 179 8.54 2.69 13.39
N ASP A 180 8.50 3.93 12.92
CA ASP A 180 9.02 5.08 13.65
C ASP A 180 8.19 5.33 14.93
N MET A 181 6.86 5.27 14.83
CA MET A 181 5.95 5.38 15.99
C MET A 181 6.15 4.24 16.98
N TYR A 182 6.37 3.01 16.48
CA TYR A 182 6.69 1.87 17.33
C TYR A 182 7.99 2.10 18.11
N THR A 183 9.02 2.59 17.44
CA THR A 183 10.31 2.91 18.06
C THR A 183 10.16 4.02 19.10
N ILE A 184 9.43 5.10 18.78
CA ILE A 184 9.16 6.19 19.73
C ILE A 184 8.41 5.65 20.95
N ARG A 185 7.38 4.81 20.76
CA ARG A 185 6.59 4.22 21.85
C ARG A 185 7.44 3.39 22.82
N HIS A 186 8.46 2.72 22.32
CA HIS A 186 9.38 1.95 23.16
C HIS A 186 10.10 2.83 24.19
N TYR A 187 10.47 4.05 23.81
CA TYR A 187 11.19 5.00 24.68
C TYR A 187 10.29 6.04 25.36
N LYS A 188 9.15 6.38 24.74
CA LYS A 188 8.21 7.42 25.17
C LYS A 188 6.80 6.86 25.21
N LYS A 189 6.29 6.56 26.38
CA LYS A 189 4.95 5.97 26.55
C LYS A 189 3.81 6.97 26.32
N ASP A 190 4.05 8.25 26.61
CA ASP A 190 3.09 9.33 26.42
C ASP A 190 3.45 10.17 25.20
N PHE A 191 2.53 10.23 24.25
CA PHE A 191 2.67 11.01 23.02
C PHE A 191 2.08 12.42 23.13
N THR A 192 1.35 12.75 24.21
CA THR A 192 0.59 14.00 24.29
C THR A 192 1.48 15.25 24.35
N GLN A 193 2.72 15.11 24.85
CA GLN A 193 3.69 16.19 24.94
C GLN A 193 4.97 15.93 24.13
N LEU A 194 4.88 15.03 23.19
CA LEU A 194 6.02 14.65 22.37
C LEU A 194 6.41 15.78 21.41
N ARG A 195 7.70 16.11 21.39
CA ARG A 195 8.30 16.97 20.37
C ARG A 195 9.21 16.10 19.50
N VAL A 196 8.92 16.06 18.22
CA VAL A 196 9.69 15.29 17.22
C VAL A 196 10.37 16.26 16.28
N ALA A 197 11.68 16.13 16.12
CA ALA A 197 12.43 16.83 15.09
C ALA A 197 12.74 15.86 13.96
N ILE A 198 12.37 16.22 12.74
CA ILE A 198 12.73 15.48 11.53
C ILE A 198 13.81 16.29 10.82
N VAL A 199 15.00 15.70 10.67
CA VAL A 199 16.16 16.35 10.09
C VAL A 199 16.56 15.64 8.80
N GLY A 200 16.67 16.41 7.71
CA GLY A 200 17.09 15.89 6.40
C GLY A 200 16.26 16.49 5.28
N ASP A 201 16.11 15.76 4.19
CA ASP A 201 15.33 16.19 3.03
C ASP A 201 13.82 15.98 3.29
N ILE A 202 13.20 16.95 3.97
CA ILE A 202 11.78 16.94 4.34
C ILE A 202 10.88 16.97 3.08
N LEU A 203 11.31 17.64 2.03
CA LEU A 203 10.52 17.80 0.80
C LEU A 203 10.24 16.45 0.13
N HIS A 204 11.18 15.51 0.23
CA HIS A 204 11.07 14.17 -0.36
C HIS A 204 10.76 13.08 0.67
N SER A 205 10.56 13.45 1.95
CA SER A 205 10.24 12.48 2.99
C SER A 205 8.78 11.99 2.84
N ARG A 206 8.62 10.68 2.75
CA ARG A 206 7.32 10.00 2.74
C ARG A 206 6.71 9.81 4.13
N VAL A 207 7.42 10.19 5.18
CA VAL A 207 7.06 9.96 6.59
C VAL A 207 6.81 11.29 7.33
N ALA A 208 7.39 12.39 6.83
CA ALA A 208 7.23 13.72 7.44
C ALA A 208 5.87 14.40 7.15
N ARG A 209 5.04 13.77 6.34
CA ARG A 209 3.70 14.26 5.95
C ARG A 209 2.61 13.57 6.71
#